data_4be5dfc896c3e32ec95a4fb9cc01f049
#
_entry.id   4be5dfc896c3e32ec95a4fb9cc01f049
#
_cell.length_a   1.000
_cell.length_b   1.000
_cell.length_c   1.000
_cell.angle_alpha   90.00
_cell.angle_beta   90.00
_cell.angle_gamma   90.00
#
_symmetry.space_group_name_H-M   'P 1'
#
loop_
_entity.id
_entity.type
_entity.pdbx_description
1 polymer ?
#
loop_
_entity_poly.entity_id
_entity_poly.type
_entity_poly.pdbx_seq_one_letter_code
_entity_poly.pdbx_strand_id
1 'polypeptide(L)'
;MTESSPPLALRLQGVRAGYGETVVLEDISFDVPERGALALLGRNGVGKTTLLATLMGHTQLHGGRIECRGQSIERLPVHERSGLGIGYVPQTRDIFPSLSIEENLQVAARKGRWPMERVYELFPRLAERRSHMGNQISGGEQQMLSIGRAL
;
A
#
# COMPACT_ATOMS: atom_id res chain seq x y z
N MET A 1 28.14 -19.59 -15.04
CA MET A 1 27.59 -18.23 -14.91
C MET A 1 26.31 -18.38 -14.11
N THR A 2 26.35 -18.11 -12.81
CA THR A 2 25.16 -18.12 -11.95
C THR A 2 24.39 -16.84 -12.24
N GLU A 3 23.26 -16.95 -12.96
CA GLU A 3 22.31 -15.87 -13.06
C GLU A 3 21.85 -15.53 -11.63
N SER A 4 22.30 -14.41 -11.10
CA SER A 4 21.76 -13.92 -9.84
C SER A 4 20.30 -13.55 -10.07
N SER A 5 19.40 -14.22 -9.36
CA SER A 5 17.97 -13.88 -9.39
C SER A 5 17.79 -12.37 -9.16
N PRO A 6 16.88 -11.70 -9.87
CA PRO A 6 16.67 -10.28 -9.69
C PRO A 6 16.31 -9.97 -8.23
N PRO A 7 16.74 -8.82 -7.71
CA PRO A 7 16.38 -8.44 -6.35
C PRO A 7 14.86 -8.33 -6.19
N LEU A 8 14.35 -8.84 -5.07
CA LEU A 8 12.92 -8.89 -4.81
C LEU A 8 12.47 -7.70 -3.95
N ALA A 9 11.41 -7.04 -4.38
CA ALA A 9 10.72 -6.05 -3.57
C ALA A 9 9.89 -6.70 -2.46
N LEU A 10 9.27 -7.85 -2.78
CA LEU A 10 8.42 -8.58 -1.85
C LEU A 10 8.53 -10.09 -2.12
N ARG A 11 8.54 -10.88 -1.04
CA ARG A 11 8.45 -12.34 -1.08
C ARG A 11 7.47 -12.82 -0.03
N LEU A 12 6.55 -13.70 -0.43
CA LEU A 12 5.68 -14.44 0.46
C LEU A 12 5.96 -15.94 0.33
N GLN A 13 5.97 -16.65 1.44
CA GLN A 13 6.21 -18.08 1.47
C GLN A 13 5.26 -18.75 2.46
N GLY A 14 4.31 -19.53 1.96
CA GLY A 14 3.35 -20.30 2.76
C GLY A 14 2.50 -19.44 3.68
N VAL A 15 2.16 -18.22 3.27
CA VAL A 15 1.46 -17.26 4.13
C VAL A 15 0.06 -17.75 4.42
N ARG A 16 -0.24 -17.82 5.72
CA ARG A 16 -1.54 -18.16 6.29
C ARG A 16 -1.96 -17.02 7.21
N ALA A 17 -3.07 -16.35 6.91
CA ALA A 17 -3.48 -15.14 7.64
C ALA A 17 -4.99 -14.90 7.61
N GLY A 18 -5.48 -14.06 8.52
CA GLY A 18 -6.89 -13.74 8.61
C GLY A 18 -7.23 -12.77 9.73
N TYR A 19 -8.43 -12.89 10.27
CA TYR A 19 -8.96 -12.02 11.31
C TYR A 19 -9.31 -12.83 12.56
N GLY A 20 -8.62 -12.57 13.68
CA GLY A 20 -8.72 -13.42 14.86
C GLY A 20 -8.41 -14.87 14.51
N GLU A 21 -9.26 -15.78 14.90
CA GLU A 21 -9.11 -17.22 14.61
C GLU A 21 -9.54 -17.61 13.17
N THR A 22 -10.19 -16.70 12.42
CA THR A 22 -10.67 -16.98 11.07
C THR A 22 -9.54 -16.83 10.06
N VAL A 23 -9.13 -17.94 9.45
CA VAL A 23 -8.15 -17.97 8.37
C VAL A 23 -8.86 -17.66 7.05
N VAL A 24 -8.35 -16.69 6.31
CA VAL A 24 -8.86 -16.25 5.00
C VAL A 24 -7.86 -16.58 3.90
N LEU A 25 -6.57 -16.50 4.22
CA LEU A 25 -5.48 -16.83 3.29
C LEU A 25 -4.84 -18.13 3.73
N GLU A 26 -4.70 -19.07 2.81
CA GLU A 26 -4.05 -20.35 3.04
C GLU A 26 -2.96 -20.57 1.98
N ASP A 27 -1.74 -20.84 2.44
CA ASP A 27 -0.58 -21.23 1.62
C ASP A 27 -0.28 -20.27 0.46
N ILE A 28 -0.30 -18.97 0.73
CA ILE A 28 -0.01 -17.96 -0.28
C ILE A 28 1.50 -17.80 -0.45
N SER A 29 1.99 -18.07 -1.65
CA SER A 29 3.41 -17.96 -1.99
C SER A 29 3.58 -17.28 -3.35
N PHE A 30 4.36 -16.19 -3.40
CA PHE A 30 4.78 -15.53 -4.63
C PHE A 30 5.93 -14.56 -4.37
N ASP A 31 6.61 -14.17 -5.44
CA ASP A 31 7.66 -13.17 -5.45
C ASP A 31 7.26 -11.97 -6.32
N VAL A 32 7.62 -10.77 -5.89
CA VAL A 32 7.51 -9.54 -6.68
C VAL A 32 8.92 -8.98 -6.87
N PRO A 33 9.45 -8.94 -8.10
CA PRO A 33 10.76 -8.36 -8.33
C PRO A 33 10.77 -6.84 -8.11
N GLU A 34 11.94 -6.28 -7.77
CA GLU A 34 12.09 -4.82 -7.75
C GLU A 34 11.72 -4.23 -9.13
N ARG A 35 11.01 -3.11 -9.11
CA ARG A 35 10.47 -2.46 -10.33
C ARG A 35 9.51 -3.33 -11.15
N GLY A 36 9.01 -4.41 -10.56
CA GLY A 36 7.97 -5.24 -11.14
C GLY A 36 6.55 -4.76 -10.79
N ALA A 37 5.56 -5.38 -11.41
CA ALA A 37 4.15 -5.22 -11.09
C ALA A 37 3.50 -6.60 -11.01
N LEU A 38 2.60 -6.76 -10.02
CA LEU A 38 1.81 -7.97 -9.83
C LEU A 38 0.33 -7.60 -9.82
N ALA A 39 -0.47 -8.25 -10.65
CA ALA A 39 -1.92 -8.11 -10.64
C ALA A 39 -2.57 -9.27 -9.86
N LEU A 40 -3.37 -8.93 -8.85
CA LEU A 40 -4.18 -9.90 -8.11
C LEU A 40 -5.58 -9.97 -8.74
N LEU A 41 -5.86 -11.08 -9.41
CA LEU A 41 -7.13 -11.33 -10.07
C LEU A 41 -7.95 -12.37 -9.30
N GLY A 42 -9.27 -12.26 -9.35
CA GLY A 42 -10.16 -13.19 -8.70
C GLY A 42 -11.51 -12.57 -8.35
N ARG A 43 -12.49 -13.41 -8.02
CA ARG A 43 -13.84 -13.00 -7.62
C ARG A 43 -13.83 -12.18 -6.31
N ASN A 44 -14.93 -11.50 -6.03
CA ASN A 44 -15.10 -10.82 -4.74
C ASN A 44 -15.14 -11.86 -3.61
N GLY A 45 -14.55 -11.52 -2.46
CA GLY A 45 -14.51 -12.40 -1.30
C GLY A 45 -13.38 -13.44 -1.26
N VAL A 46 -12.55 -13.56 -2.31
CA VAL A 46 -11.46 -14.57 -2.34
C VAL A 46 -10.19 -14.19 -1.57
N GLY A 47 -10.19 -13.09 -0.80
CA GLY A 47 -9.07 -12.72 0.04
C GLY A 47 -8.09 -11.67 -0.54
N LYS A 48 -8.36 -11.06 -1.72
CA LYS A 48 -7.46 -10.05 -2.31
C LYS A 48 -7.17 -8.88 -1.35
N THR A 49 -8.21 -8.30 -0.77
CA THR A 49 -8.07 -7.20 0.21
C THR A 49 -7.39 -7.69 1.48
N THR A 50 -7.70 -8.90 1.93
CA THR A 50 -7.05 -9.51 3.10
C THR A 50 -5.56 -9.69 2.88
N LEU A 51 -5.13 -10.07 1.66
CA LEU A 51 -3.72 -10.20 1.33
C LEU A 51 -2.99 -8.84 1.45
N LEU A 52 -3.55 -7.78 0.88
CA LEU A 52 -2.98 -6.43 1.01
C LEU A 52 -2.96 -5.95 2.46
N ALA A 53 -4.05 -6.20 3.20
CA ALA A 53 -4.11 -5.89 4.64
C ALA A 53 -3.07 -6.67 5.45
N THR A 54 -2.79 -7.93 5.07
CA THR A 54 -1.75 -8.76 5.70
C THR A 54 -0.36 -8.18 5.48
N LEU A 55 -0.06 -7.72 4.28
CA LEU A 55 1.21 -7.06 3.97
C LEU A 55 1.41 -5.80 4.81
N MET A 56 0.34 -5.06 5.09
CA MET A 56 0.37 -3.89 5.97
C MET A 56 0.38 -4.23 7.46
N GLY A 57 0.10 -5.47 7.86
CA GLY A 57 0.03 -5.87 9.26
C GLY A 57 -1.32 -5.59 9.93
N HIS A 58 -2.38 -5.43 9.15
CA HIS A 58 -3.74 -5.24 9.65
C HIS A 58 -4.50 -6.54 9.92
N THR A 59 -3.87 -7.69 9.68
CA THR A 59 -4.44 -9.02 9.95
C THR A 59 -3.51 -9.82 10.84
N GLN A 60 -4.03 -10.91 11.39
CA GLN A 60 -3.23 -11.86 12.14
C GLN A 60 -2.57 -12.85 11.21
N LEU A 61 -1.24 -12.99 11.32
CA LEU A 61 -0.48 -14.01 10.62
C LEU A 61 -0.49 -15.29 11.46
N HIS A 62 -0.96 -16.38 10.87
CA HIS A 62 -1.01 -17.72 11.51
C HIS A 62 0.17 -18.60 11.10
N GLY A 63 0.88 -18.23 10.02
CA GLY A 63 2.06 -18.97 9.54
C GLY A 63 2.62 -18.39 8.25
N GLY A 64 3.77 -18.90 7.84
CA GLY A 64 4.48 -18.47 6.65
C GLY A 64 5.46 -17.32 6.93
N ARG A 65 6.05 -16.78 5.85
CA ARG A 65 7.02 -15.68 5.89
C ARG A 65 6.66 -14.59 4.91
N ILE A 66 6.95 -13.34 5.30
CA ILE A 66 6.78 -12.17 4.45
C ILE A 66 8.07 -11.36 4.54
N GLU A 67 8.73 -11.16 3.41
CA GLU A 67 9.96 -10.38 3.32
C GLU A 67 9.75 -9.19 2.39
N CYS A 68 10.21 -8.02 2.82
CA CYS A 68 10.30 -6.82 2.02
C CYS A 68 11.78 -6.50 1.80
N ARG A 69 12.26 -6.55 0.55
CA ARG A 69 13.67 -6.36 0.18
C ARG A 69 14.65 -7.18 1.04
N GLY A 70 14.29 -8.45 1.27
CA GLY A 70 15.10 -9.36 2.08
C GLY A 70 14.98 -9.19 3.59
N GLN A 71 14.20 -8.22 4.07
CA GLN A 71 13.92 -8.03 5.49
C GLN A 71 12.58 -8.70 5.86
N SER A 72 12.58 -9.56 6.87
CA SER A 72 11.37 -10.13 7.46
C SER A 72 10.51 -9.03 8.10
N ILE A 73 9.22 -9.01 7.77
CA ILE A 73 8.28 -7.98 8.24
C ILE A 73 7.11 -8.53 9.05
N GLU A 74 7.05 -9.83 9.29
CA GLU A 74 5.89 -10.48 9.95
C GLU A 74 5.59 -9.87 11.31
N ARG A 75 6.63 -9.56 12.07
CA ARG A 75 6.51 -9.04 13.44
C ARG A 75 6.56 -7.52 13.54
N LEU A 76 6.77 -6.85 12.41
CA LEU A 76 6.84 -5.39 12.39
C LEU A 76 5.43 -4.79 12.49
N PRO A 77 5.22 -3.81 13.36
CA PRO A 77 3.95 -3.08 13.41
C PRO A 77 3.75 -2.23 12.15
N VAL A 78 2.52 -1.82 11.90
CA VAL A 78 2.11 -1.08 10.68
C VAL A 78 3.01 0.12 10.38
N HIS A 79 3.33 0.93 11.38
CA HIS A 79 4.15 2.14 11.20
C HIS A 79 5.59 1.84 10.79
N GLU A 80 6.17 0.74 11.23
CA GLU A 80 7.50 0.31 10.82
C GLU A 80 7.50 -0.22 9.37
N ARG A 81 6.47 -0.99 8.98
CA ARG A 81 6.31 -1.44 7.58
C ARG A 81 6.18 -0.25 6.63
N SER A 82 5.42 0.75 7.01
CA SER A 82 5.33 2.01 6.28
C SER A 82 6.70 2.73 6.18
N GLY A 83 7.53 2.65 7.22
CA GLY A 83 8.90 3.16 7.23
C GLY A 83 9.83 2.48 6.22
N LEU A 84 9.56 1.23 5.85
CA LEU A 84 10.28 0.49 4.80
C LEU A 84 9.91 0.92 3.36
N GLY A 85 9.01 1.89 3.20
CA GLY A 85 8.55 2.38 1.91
C GLY A 85 7.40 1.54 1.32
N ILE A 86 6.65 0.84 2.15
CA ILE A 86 5.41 0.17 1.73
C ILE A 86 4.28 1.19 1.81
N GLY A 87 3.80 1.67 0.66
CA GLY A 87 2.60 2.51 0.57
C GLY A 87 1.35 1.65 0.39
N TYR A 88 0.25 2.06 1.00
CA TYR A 88 -1.04 1.38 0.90
C TYR A 88 -2.16 2.34 0.51
N VAL A 89 -2.91 1.98 -0.51
CA VAL A 89 -4.10 2.71 -0.96
C VAL A 89 -5.32 1.82 -0.72
N PRO A 90 -6.10 2.07 0.35
CA PRO A 90 -7.27 1.26 0.67
C PRO A 90 -8.42 1.50 -0.32
N GLN A 91 -9.34 0.54 -0.41
CA GLN A 91 -10.53 0.65 -1.24
C GLN A 91 -11.44 1.82 -0.81
N THR A 92 -11.45 2.14 0.46
CA THR A 92 -12.19 3.26 1.08
C THR A 92 -11.55 4.62 0.84
N ARG A 93 -10.35 4.64 0.24
CA ARG A 93 -9.50 5.81 -0.06
C ARG A 93 -8.90 6.48 1.18
N ASP A 94 -9.55 6.45 2.35
CA ASP A 94 -9.11 6.96 3.66
C ASP A 94 -8.48 8.36 3.63
N ILE A 95 -9.10 9.27 2.86
CA ILE A 95 -8.76 10.68 2.88
C ILE A 95 -9.41 11.36 4.08
N PHE A 96 -8.87 12.51 4.50
CA PHE A 96 -9.49 13.36 5.52
C PHE A 96 -10.50 14.32 4.86
N PRO A 97 -11.82 14.10 5.04
CA PRO A 97 -12.85 14.89 4.33
C PRO A 97 -12.85 16.37 4.72
N SER A 98 -12.44 16.68 5.95
CA SER A 98 -12.41 18.02 6.53
C SER A 98 -11.09 18.77 6.30
N LEU A 99 -10.10 18.14 5.66
CA LEU A 99 -8.87 18.78 5.25
C LEU A 99 -8.91 19.08 3.75
N SER A 100 -8.23 20.15 3.34
CA SER A 100 -8.00 20.43 1.93
C SER A 100 -7.12 19.36 1.27
N ILE A 101 -7.07 19.33 -0.05
CA ILE A 101 -6.14 18.47 -0.80
C ILE A 101 -4.71 18.69 -0.33
N GLU A 102 -4.29 19.94 -0.22
CA GLU A 102 -2.94 20.32 0.21
C GLU A 102 -2.64 19.81 1.61
N GLU A 103 -3.54 20.02 2.57
CA GLU A 103 -3.39 19.54 3.95
C GLU A 103 -3.38 18.00 4.02
N ASN A 104 -4.23 17.32 3.24
CA ASN A 104 -4.21 15.86 3.14
C ASN A 104 -2.84 15.32 2.68
N LEU A 105 -2.21 15.98 1.70
CA LEU A 105 -0.87 15.62 1.23
C LEU A 105 0.20 15.98 2.27
N GLN A 106 0.11 17.13 2.93
CA GLN A 106 1.05 17.58 3.97
C GLN A 106 1.11 16.61 5.15
N VAL A 107 -0.04 16.11 5.62
CA VAL A 107 -0.11 15.14 6.73
C VAL A 107 0.65 13.85 6.41
N ALA A 108 0.67 13.44 5.14
CA ALA A 108 1.34 12.22 4.69
C ALA A 108 2.79 12.48 4.21
N ALA A 109 3.17 13.75 4.00
CA ALA A 109 4.44 14.13 3.39
C ALA A 109 5.64 13.62 4.20
N ARG A 110 6.58 13.02 3.50
CA ARG A 110 7.87 12.54 4.05
C ARG A 110 9.02 13.09 3.21
N LYS A 111 10.19 13.23 3.82
CA LYS A 111 11.41 13.51 3.06
C LYS A 111 11.73 12.29 2.19
N GLY A 112 11.74 12.46 0.86
CA GLY A 112 11.97 11.35 -0.05
C GLY A 112 11.84 11.70 -1.52
N ARG A 113 11.59 10.67 -2.34
CA ARG A 113 11.52 10.75 -3.81
C ARG A 113 10.30 11.51 -4.33
N TRP A 114 9.26 11.71 -3.51
CA TRP A 114 7.97 12.27 -3.88
C TRP A 114 7.66 13.53 -3.04
N PRO A 115 8.36 14.67 -3.31
CA PRO A 115 7.92 15.93 -2.75
C PRO A 115 6.55 16.31 -3.32
N MET A 116 5.84 17.18 -2.64
CA MET A 116 4.46 17.55 -2.99
C MET A 116 4.33 18.09 -4.42
N GLU A 117 5.33 18.82 -4.90
CA GLU A 117 5.41 19.35 -6.27
C GLU A 117 5.33 18.21 -7.30
N ARG A 118 6.04 17.12 -7.04
CA ARG A 118 6.04 15.95 -7.93
C ARG A 118 4.69 15.20 -7.91
N VAL A 119 4.01 15.18 -6.77
CA VAL A 119 2.64 14.65 -6.68
C VAL A 119 1.69 15.48 -7.53
N TYR A 120 1.83 16.83 -7.51
CA TYR A 120 1.04 17.71 -8.34
C TYR A 120 1.36 17.62 -9.84
N GLU A 121 2.62 17.36 -10.21
CA GLU A 121 3.00 17.05 -11.60
C GLU A 121 2.33 15.76 -12.08
N LEU A 122 2.26 14.73 -11.24
CA LEU A 122 1.61 13.46 -11.55
C LEU A 122 0.08 13.60 -11.62
N PHE A 123 -0.50 14.45 -10.76
CA PHE A 123 -1.93 14.68 -10.66
C PHE A 123 -2.28 16.18 -10.78
N PRO A 124 -2.22 16.79 -11.97
CA PRO A 124 -2.47 18.24 -12.15
C PRO A 124 -3.82 18.72 -11.62
N ARG A 125 -4.84 17.84 -11.68
CA ARG A 125 -6.18 18.13 -11.12
C ARG A 125 -6.16 18.42 -9.61
N LEU A 126 -5.26 17.76 -8.87
CA LEU A 126 -5.10 18.04 -7.44
C LEU A 126 -4.45 19.42 -7.22
N ALA A 127 -3.50 19.81 -8.09
CA ALA A 127 -2.88 21.13 -8.03
C ALA A 127 -3.88 22.25 -8.29
N GLU A 128 -4.74 22.10 -9.32
CA GLU A 128 -5.79 23.07 -9.68
C GLU A 128 -6.79 23.30 -8.53
N ARG A 129 -7.02 22.30 -7.72
CA ARG A 129 -8.03 22.30 -6.66
C ARG A 129 -7.46 22.14 -5.25
N ARG A 130 -6.19 22.47 -5.06
CA ARG A 130 -5.45 22.24 -3.80
C ARG A 130 -6.13 22.76 -2.53
N SER A 131 -6.91 23.85 -2.63
CA SER A 131 -7.65 24.44 -1.52
C SER A 131 -9.05 23.82 -1.28
N HIS A 132 -9.53 22.91 -2.17
CA HIS A 132 -10.82 22.25 -1.97
C HIS A 132 -10.70 21.18 -0.88
N MET A 133 -11.74 21.05 -0.06
CA MET A 133 -11.82 20.03 0.98
C MET A 133 -12.01 18.64 0.39
N GLY A 134 -11.57 17.59 1.10
CA GLY A 134 -11.69 16.21 0.67
C GLY A 134 -13.13 15.76 0.36
N ASN A 135 -14.13 16.34 1.03
CA ASN A 135 -15.54 16.08 0.77
C ASN A 135 -16.13 16.89 -0.43
N GLN A 136 -15.36 17.81 -1.01
CA GLN A 136 -15.78 18.67 -2.12
C GLN A 136 -15.24 18.20 -3.47
N ILE A 137 -14.51 17.12 -3.50
CA ILE A 137 -13.87 16.57 -4.70
C ILE A 137 -14.54 15.27 -5.15
N SER A 138 -14.45 15.00 -6.44
CA SER A 138 -15.03 13.79 -7.04
C SER A 138 -14.37 12.50 -6.53
N GLY A 139 -15.05 11.35 -6.69
CA GLY A 139 -14.47 10.06 -6.32
C GLY A 139 -13.16 9.73 -7.02
N GLY A 140 -12.98 10.17 -8.27
CA GLY A 140 -11.71 10.04 -8.99
C GLY A 140 -10.60 10.90 -8.40
N GLU A 141 -10.90 12.16 -8.05
CA GLU A 141 -9.95 13.05 -7.37
C GLU A 141 -9.58 12.53 -5.97
N GLN A 142 -10.55 11.98 -5.24
CA GLN A 142 -10.29 11.32 -3.95
C GLN A 142 -9.34 10.12 -4.11
N GLN A 143 -9.49 9.36 -5.21
CA GLN A 143 -8.59 8.25 -5.51
C GLN A 143 -7.17 8.74 -5.83
N MET A 144 -7.04 9.80 -6.66
CA MET A 144 -5.75 10.43 -6.94
C MET A 144 -5.09 10.94 -5.65
N LEU A 145 -5.89 11.58 -4.76
CA LEU A 145 -5.41 12.10 -3.47
C LEU A 145 -4.92 10.95 -2.57
N SER A 146 -5.67 9.85 -2.49
CA SER A 146 -5.27 8.66 -1.72
C SER A 146 -3.96 8.05 -2.24
N ILE A 147 -3.78 7.98 -3.57
CA ILE A 147 -2.52 7.54 -4.18
C ILE A 147 -1.39 8.53 -3.85
N GLY A 148 -1.63 9.84 -4.01
CA GLY A 148 -0.65 10.89 -3.70
C GLY A 148 -0.17 10.86 -2.24
N ARG A 149 -1.03 10.48 -1.31
CA ARG A 149 -0.69 10.29 0.11
C ARG A 149 0.16 9.02 0.38
N ALA A 150 0.14 8.06 -0.52
CA ALA A 150 0.92 6.81 -0.39
C ALA A 150 2.32 6.89 -1.02
N LEU A 151 2.59 7.93 -1.81
CA LEU A 151 3.88 8.20 -2.47
C LEU A 151 4.85 8.92 -1.53
#